data_a68f3967e202c1d72175e9a813aaca06
#
_entry.id   a68f3967e202c1d72175e9a813aaca06
#
_cell.length_a   1.000
_cell.length_b   1.000
_cell.length_c   1.000
_cell.angle_alpha   90.00
_cell.angle_beta   90.00
_cell.angle_gamma   90.00
#
_symmetry.space_group_name_H-M   'P 1'
#
loop_
_entity.id
_entity.type
_entity.pdbx_description
1 polymer ?
#
loop_
_entity_poly.entity_id
_entity_poly.type
_entity_poly.pdbx_seq_one_letter_code
_entity_poly.pdbx_strand_id
1 'polypeptide(L)'
;MDAACAILRAGLKETKPGPFVFPPEATVAFISKAQISTPRIEAIIGTACSFVSNCSRKSAPHMFDEVSAVYQRVALVMQQLGDPANDPQLAQLCIDFLQRLLVSYIDVLLSPSDDEIAAVLQFVINCMVGNAPMLKRNACNFFVSPPFVSAFAR
;
A
#
# COMPACT_ATOMS: atom_id res chain seq x y z
N MET A 1 5.85 -2.01 -18.65
CA MET A 1 5.46 -1.93 -17.24
C MET A 1 4.10 -1.23 -17.06
N ASP A 2 3.91 -0.02 -17.58
CA ASP A 2 2.65 0.74 -17.44
C ASP A 2 1.43 0.03 -18.01
N ALA A 3 1.57 -0.62 -19.18
CA ALA A 3 0.48 -1.39 -19.77
C ALA A 3 0.04 -2.56 -18.88
N ALA A 4 0.99 -3.30 -18.30
CA ALA A 4 0.68 -4.39 -17.36
C ALA A 4 -0.05 -3.88 -16.11
N CYS A 5 0.42 -2.77 -15.53
CA CYS A 5 -0.26 -2.14 -14.40
C CYS A 5 -1.67 -1.64 -14.76
N ALA A 6 -1.84 -1.07 -15.94
CA ALA A 6 -3.15 -0.62 -16.42
C ALA A 6 -4.12 -1.77 -16.60
N ILE A 7 -3.68 -2.87 -17.19
CA ILE A 7 -4.46 -4.09 -17.40
C ILE A 7 -4.87 -4.70 -16.06
N LEU A 8 -3.93 -4.86 -15.12
CA LEU A 8 -4.23 -5.39 -13.80
C LEU A 8 -5.24 -4.51 -13.04
N ARG A 9 -5.06 -3.19 -13.07
CA ARG A 9 -6.01 -2.26 -12.43
C ARG A 9 -7.40 -2.28 -13.06
N ALA A 10 -7.48 -2.44 -14.39
CA ALA A 10 -8.76 -2.62 -15.07
C ALA A 10 -9.45 -3.91 -14.65
N GLY A 11 -8.71 -5.04 -14.64
CA GLY A 11 -9.25 -6.33 -14.19
C GLY A 11 -9.69 -6.35 -12.73
N LEU A 12 -9.02 -5.61 -11.85
CA LEU A 12 -9.43 -5.47 -10.44
C LEU A 12 -10.77 -4.74 -10.28
N LYS A 13 -11.15 -3.87 -11.20
CA LYS A 13 -12.43 -3.13 -11.16
C LYS A 13 -13.60 -3.95 -11.69
N GLU A 14 -13.35 -5.02 -12.44
CA GLU A 14 -14.39 -5.86 -12.98
C GLU A 14 -15.15 -6.59 -11.86
N THR A 15 -16.46 -6.46 -11.87
CA THR A 15 -17.36 -7.10 -10.90
C THR A 15 -17.99 -8.38 -11.44
N LYS A 16 -17.94 -8.59 -12.75
CA LYS A 16 -18.52 -9.77 -13.43
C LYS A 16 -17.40 -10.70 -13.88
N PRO A 17 -17.59 -12.03 -13.77
CA PRO A 17 -16.66 -12.99 -14.35
C PRO A 17 -16.49 -12.74 -15.85
N GLY A 18 -15.24 -12.67 -16.30
CA GLY A 18 -14.91 -12.44 -17.71
C GLY A 18 -13.43 -12.69 -17.99
N PRO A 19 -12.99 -12.64 -19.26
CA PRO A 19 -11.63 -12.97 -19.65
C PRO A 19 -10.58 -11.99 -19.09
N PHE A 20 -11.01 -10.85 -18.56
CA PHE A 20 -10.12 -9.82 -18.00
C PHE A 20 -10.07 -9.83 -16.46
N VAL A 21 -10.75 -10.79 -15.81
CA VAL A 21 -10.67 -10.97 -14.35
C VAL A 21 -9.47 -11.87 -14.07
N PHE A 22 -8.42 -11.27 -13.53
CA PHE A 22 -7.25 -12.03 -13.08
C PHE A 22 -7.46 -12.58 -11.68
N PRO A 23 -6.97 -13.78 -11.38
CA PRO A 23 -6.95 -14.26 -10.01
C PRO A 23 -6.07 -13.33 -9.14
N PRO A 24 -6.45 -13.08 -7.88
CA PRO A 24 -5.70 -12.20 -6.97
C PRO A 24 -4.21 -12.55 -6.90
N GLU A 25 -3.89 -13.83 -6.93
CA GLU A 25 -2.53 -14.36 -6.87
C GLU A 25 -1.64 -13.85 -8.02
N ALA A 26 -2.21 -13.63 -9.20
CA ALA A 26 -1.47 -13.09 -10.34
C ALA A 26 -1.03 -11.64 -10.06
N THR A 27 -1.90 -10.84 -9.46
CA THR A 27 -1.58 -9.46 -9.06
C THR A 27 -0.56 -9.43 -7.92
N VAL A 28 -0.72 -10.30 -6.93
CA VAL A 28 0.25 -10.45 -5.83
C VAL A 28 1.62 -10.87 -6.36
N ALA A 29 1.68 -11.87 -7.24
CA ALA A 29 2.93 -12.34 -7.85
C ALA A 29 3.63 -11.23 -8.66
N PHE A 30 2.85 -10.37 -9.34
CA PHE A 30 3.39 -9.22 -10.06
C PHE A 30 3.98 -8.18 -9.10
N ILE A 31 3.23 -7.78 -8.05
CA ILE A 31 3.67 -6.81 -7.07
C ILE A 31 4.86 -7.33 -6.26
N SER A 32 4.90 -8.62 -5.94
CA SER A 32 5.96 -9.25 -5.14
C SER A 32 7.35 -9.17 -5.76
N LYS A 33 7.44 -8.88 -7.06
CA LYS A 33 8.72 -8.68 -7.76
C LYS A 33 9.24 -7.24 -7.66
N ALA A 34 8.46 -6.31 -7.11
CA ALA A 34 8.82 -4.91 -7.03
C ALA A 34 10.01 -4.69 -6.09
N GLN A 35 10.94 -3.84 -6.53
CA GLN A 35 12.06 -3.30 -5.75
C GLN A 35 12.18 -1.82 -6.07
N ILE A 36 12.89 -1.06 -5.23
CA ILE A 36 13.08 0.37 -5.46
C ILE A 36 13.73 0.67 -6.82
N SER A 37 14.58 -0.23 -7.30
CA SER A 37 15.24 -0.12 -8.62
C SER A 37 14.36 -0.55 -9.80
N THR A 38 13.15 -1.06 -9.55
CA THR A 38 12.25 -1.50 -10.61
C THR A 38 11.77 -0.29 -11.42
N PRO A 39 11.92 -0.29 -12.74
CA PRO A 39 11.42 0.79 -13.57
C PRO A 39 9.91 1.00 -13.35
N ARG A 40 9.48 2.24 -13.17
CA ARG A 40 8.08 2.62 -12.94
C ARG A 40 7.50 1.98 -11.67
N ILE A 41 8.29 1.95 -10.61
CA ILE A 41 7.88 1.44 -9.30
C ILE A 41 6.58 2.11 -8.81
N GLU A 42 6.37 3.39 -9.10
CA GLU A 42 5.17 4.16 -8.74
C GLU A 42 3.89 3.53 -9.34
N ALA A 43 3.97 3.03 -10.58
CA ALA A 43 2.84 2.36 -11.21
C ALA A 43 2.51 1.03 -10.53
N ILE A 44 3.52 0.33 -10.02
CA ILE A 44 3.35 -0.93 -9.27
C ILE A 44 2.72 -0.63 -7.90
N ILE A 45 3.21 0.36 -7.17
CA ILE A 45 2.62 0.76 -5.88
C ILE A 45 1.18 1.28 -6.07
N GLY A 46 0.92 2.05 -7.13
CA GLY A 46 -0.44 2.43 -7.51
C GLY A 46 -1.36 1.23 -7.81
N THR A 47 -0.80 0.14 -8.35
CA THR A 47 -1.55 -1.12 -8.54
C THR A 47 -1.81 -1.81 -7.19
N ALA A 48 -0.86 -1.79 -6.26
CA ALA A 48 -1.07 -2.28 -4.89
C ALA A 48 -2.19 -1.50 -4.16
N CYS A 49 -2.23 -0.18 -4.30
CA CYS A 49 -3.33 0.65 -3.79
C CYS A 49 -4.69 0.22 -4.35
N SER A 50 -4.76 -0.02 -5.66
CA SER A 50 -5.98 -0.48 -6.33
C SER A 50 -6.38 -1.89 -5.87
N PHE A 51 -5.41 -2.77 -5.65
CA PHE A 51 -5.63 -4.13 -5.17
C PHE A 51 -6.33 -4.11 -3.80
N VAL A 52 -5.76 -3.42 -2.80
CA VAL A 52 -6.35 -3.33 -1.45
C VAL A 52 -7.76 -2.75 -1.50
N SER A 53 -7.99 -1.68 -2.25
CA SER A 53 -9.31 -1.04 -2.35
C SER A 53 -10.37 -1.95 -3.00
N ASN A 54 -9.99 -2.81 -3.93
CA ASN A 54 -10.93 -3.69 -4.61
C ASN A 54 -11.18 -4.98 -3.83
N CYS A 55 -10.20 -5.49 -3.09
CA CYS A 55 -10.39 -6.63 -2.20
C CYS A 55 -11.41 -6.33 -1.10
N SER A 56 -11.35 -5.15 -0.49
CA SER A 56 -12.30 -4.73 0.54
C SER A 56 -13.75 -4.66 0.04
N ARG A 57 -13.95 -4.24 -1.21
CA ARG A 57 -15.28 -4.13 -1.84
C ARG A 57 -15.91 -5.49 -2.15
N LYS A 58 -15.10 -6.50 -2.41
CA LYS A 58 -15.58 -7.84 -2.79
C LYS A 58 -15.91 -8.72 -1.58
N SER A 59 -15.83 -8.16 -0.35
CA SER A 59 -16.16 -8.86 0.91
C SER A 59 -15.51 -10.24 1.04
N ALA A 60 -14.24 -10.34 0.65
CA ALA A 60 -13.50 -11.60 0.67
C ALA A 60 -12.74 -11.73 2.01
N PRO A 61 -13.29 -12.43 3.01
CA PRO A 61 -12.61 -12.66 4.28
C PRO A 61 -11.33 -13.49 4.14
N HIS A 62 -11.08 -14.04 2.94
CA HIS A 62 -9.96 -14.94 2.64
C HIS A 62 -8.75 -14.24 2.01
N MET A 63 -8.75 -12.91 1.93
CA MET A 63 -7.69 -12.14 1.25
C MET A 63 -6.61 -11.62 2.20
N PHE A 64 -6.61 -12.08 3.45
CA PHE A 64 -5.64 -11.61 4.46
C PHE A 64 -4.20 -11.92 4.05
N ASP A 65 -3.93 -13.13 3.58
CA ASP A 65 -2.58 -13.57 3.22
C ASP A 65 -2.06 -12.83 1.98
N GLU A 66 -2.92 -12.62 0.97
CA GLU A 66 -2.59 -11.89 -0.24
C GLU A 66 -2.33 -10.40 0.05
N VAL A 67 -3.19 -9.78 0.86
CA VAL A 67 -3.02 -8.39 1.27
C VAL A 67 -1.77 -8.23 2.15
N SER A 68 -1.50 -9.20 3.03
CA SER A 68 -0.29 -9.24 3.85
C SER A 68 0.98 -9.34 2.99
N ALA A 69 0.98 -10.19 1.96
CA ALA A 69 2.11 -10.32 1.04
C ALA A 69 2.36 -9.00 0.26
N VAL A 70 1.30 -8.31 -0.17
CA VAL A 70 1.42 -7.00 -0.82
C VAL A 70 1.94 -5.96 0.16
N TYR A 71 1.43 -5.93 1.41
CA TYR A 71 1.90 -5.03 2.45
C TYR A 71 3.40 -5.21 2.72
N GLN A 72 3.86 -6.44 2.92
CA GLN A 72 5.27 -6.74 3.16
C GLN A 72 6.15 -6.22 2.02
N ARG A 73 5.68 -6.32 0.77
CA ARG A 73 6.42 -5.81 -0.39
C ARG A 73 6.47 -4.29 -0.40
N VAL A 74 5.38 -3.60 -0.10
CA VAL A 74 5.35 -2.13 -0.01
C VAL A 74 6.22 -1.64 1.16
N ALA A 75 6.18 -2.32 2.31
CA ALA A 75 7.04 -2.03 3.45
C ALA A 75 8.53 -2.16 3.10
N LEU A 76 8.89 -3.18 2.32
CA LEU A 76 10.27 -3.33 1.82
C LEU A 76 10.67 -2.17 0.89
N VAL A 77 9.78 -1.71 0.02
CA VAL A 77 10.04 -0.55 -0.85
C VAL A 77 10.24 0.72 -0.01
N MET A 78 9.42 0.95 1.03
CA MET A 78 9.62 2.05 1.97
C MET A 78 10.97 1.99 2.67
N GLN A 79 11.37 0.80 3.12
CA GLN A 79 12.67 0.57 3.75
C GLN A 79 13.83 0.84 2.79
N GLN A 80 13.72 0.40 1.53
CA GLN A 80 14.72 0.65 0.50
C GLN A 80 14.80 2.12 0.09
N LEU A 81 13.69 2.85 0.09
CA LEU A 81 13.65 4.29 -0.16
C LEU A 81 14.38 5.05 0.98
N GLY A 82 14.19 4.63 2.21
CA GLY A 82 14.76 5.21 3.41
C GLY A 82 14.22 6.61 3.69
N ASP A 83 14.84 7.64 3.10
CA ASP A 83 14.38 9.02 3.24
C ASP A 83 13.28 9.33 2.20
N PRO A 84 12.06 9.72 2.65
CA PRO A 84 10.97 10.12 1.75
C PRO A 84 11.33 11.29 0.81
N ALA A 85 12.31 12.11 1.16
CA ALA A 85 12.78 13.21 0.33
C ALA A 85 13.50 12.74 -0.95
N ASN A 86 14.01 11.51 -0.99
CA ASN A 86 14.66 10.93 -2.16
C ASN A 86 13.68 10.73 -3.33
N ASP A 87 12.42 10.38 -3.04
CA ASP A 87 11.35 10.30 -4.02
C ASP A 87 10.00 10.63 -3.33
N PRO A 88 9.61 11.91 -3.27
CA PRO A 88 8.37 12.32 -2.62
C PRO A 88 7.11 11.76 -3.28
N GLN A 89 7.15 11.47 -4.58
CA GLN A 89 6.01 10.90 -5.30
C GLN A 89 5.80 9.44 -4.93
N LEU A 90 6.87 8.65 -4.88
CA LEU A 90 6.81 7.28 -4.41
C LEU A 90 6.40 7.21 -2.92
N ALA A 91 6.96 8.08 -2.08
CA ALA A 91 6.57 8.19 -0.67
C ALA A 91 5.08 8.50 -0.51
N GLN A 92 4.53 9.40 -1.34
CA GLN A 92 3.11 9.72 -1.37
C GLN A 92 2.24 8.48 -1.64
N LEU A 93 2.61 7.68 -2.63
CA LEU A 93 1.91 6.44 -2.97
C LEU A 93 1.98 5.40 -1.84
N CYS A 94 3.11 5.32 -1.16
CA CYS A 94 3.26 4.46 0.02
C CYS A 94 2.31 4.90 1.16
N ILE A 95 2.19 6.19 1.42
CA ILE A 95 1.22 6.72 2.41
C ILE A 95 -0.21 6.41 1.97
N ASP A 96 -0.56 6.63 0.70
CA ASP A 96 -1.89 6.30 0.16
C ASP A 96 -2.23 4.81 0.32
N PHE A 97 -1.24 3.93 0.12
CA PHE A 97 -1.39 2.51 0.36
C PHE A 97 -1.69 2.20 1.84
N LEU A 98 -0.91 2.77 2.76
CA LEU A 98 -1.10 2.58 4.20
C LEU A 98 -2.47 3.09 4.68
N GLN A 99 -2.95 4.23 4.15
CA GLN A 99 -4.28 4.75 4.47
C GLN A 99 -5.39 3.80 4.03
N ARG A 100 -5.26 3.19 2.85
CA ARG A 100 -6.23 2.19 2.36
C ARG A 100 -6.21 0.93 3.21
N LEU A 101 -5.02 0.51 3.61
CA LEU A 101 -4.83 -0.65 4.49
C LEU A 101 -5.48 -0.41 5.85
N LEU A 102 -5.29 0.78 6.46
CA LEU A 102 -5.93 1.17 7.72
C LEU A 102 -7.46 1.06 7.68
N VAL A 103 -8.06 1.49 6.58
CA VAL A 103 -9.53 1.48 6.44
C VAL A 103 -10.08 0.08 6.22
N SER A 104 -9.35 -0.77 5.50
CA SER A 104 -9.88 -2.04 4.98
C SER A 104 -9.33 -3.27 5.66
N TYR A 105 -8.08 -3.23 6.14
CA TYR A 105 -7.32 -4.37 6.65
C TYR A 105 -6.37 -3.96 7.77
N ILE A 106 -6.88 -3.31 8.79
CA ILE A 106 -6.06 -2.83 9.91
C ILE A 106 -5.29 -3.98 10.60
N ASP A 107 -5.86 -5.16 10.65
CA ASP A 107 -5.23 -6.35 11.22
C ASP A 107 -3.96 -6.76 10.48
N VAL A 108 -3.89 -6.51 9.16
CA VAL A 108 -2.68 -6.73 8.36
C VAL A 108 -1.57 -5.76 8.76
N LEU A 109 -1.92 -4.50 9.03
CA LEU A 109 -0.96 -3.50 9.48
C LEU A 109 -0.41 -3.82 10.89
N LEU A 110 -1.23 -4.44 11.74
CA LEU A 110 -0.89 -4.76 13.13
C LEU A 110 -0.31 -6.17 13.30
N SER A 111 -0.29 -6.99 12.26
CA SER A 111 0.19 -8.38 12.35
C SER A 111 1.71 -8.56 12.37
N PRO A 112 2.54 -7.64 11.78
CA PRO A 112 3.99 -7.73 11.87
C PRO A 112 4.53 -7.55 13.28
N SER A 113 5.84 -7.77 13.44
CA SER A 113 6.53 -7.49 14.70
C SER A 113 6.49 -6.00 15.06
N ASP A 114 6.61 -5.70 16.35
CA ASP A 114 6.65 -4.31 16.83
C ASP A 114 7.74 -3.47 16.15
N ASP A 115 8.88 -4.08 15.83
CA ASP A 115 9.99 -3.41 15.13
C ASP A 115 9.62 -3.05 13.68
N GLU A 116 8.89 -3.93 12.98
CA GLU A 116 8.43 -3.67 11.61
C GLU A 116 7.36 -2.59 11.59
N ILE A 117 6.43 -2.63 12.53
CA ILE A 117 5.41 -1.58 12.70
C ILE A 117 6.09 -0.24 13.01
N ALA A 118 7.06 -0.23 13.96
CA ALA A 118 7.81 0.96 14.32
C ALA A 118 8.56 1.56 13.12
N ALA A 119 9.17 0.72 12.27
CA ALA A 119 9.86 1.17 11.05
C ALA A 119 8.88 1.84 10.05
N VAL A 120 7.69 1.28 9.86
CA VAL A 120 6.65 1.87 9.00
C VAL A 120 6.16 3.19 9.58
N LEU A 121 5.87 3.25 10.87
CA LEU A 121 5.44 4.49 11.53
C LEU A 121 6.53 5.57 11.48
N GLN A 122 7.79 5.18 11.65
CA GLN A 122 8.92 6.11 11.53
C GLN A 122 9.02 6.69 10.11
N PHE A 123 8.78 5.88 9.07
CA PHE A 123 8.72 6.37 7.69
C PHE A 123 7.61 7.42 7.53
N VAL A 124 6.41 7.19 8.09
CA VAL A 124 5.31 8.17 8.05
C VAL A 124 5.67 9.46 8.80
N ILE A 125 6.33 9.35 9.96
CA ILE A 125 6.83 10.52 10.72
C ILE A 125 7.84 11.30 9.88
N ASN A 126 8.78 10.63 9.20
CA ASN A 126 9.75 11.29 8.34
C ASN A 126 9.07 12.05 7.18
N CYS A 127 7.94 11.52 6.66
CA CYS A 127 7.13 12.25 5.68
C CYS A 127 6.51 13.54 6.24
N MET A 128 6.22 13.61 7.54
CA MET A 128 5.69 14.83 8.19
C MET A 128 6.74 15.92 8.36
N VAL A 129 7.99 15.53 8.57
CA VAL A 129 9.12 16.46 8.77
C VAL A 129 9.61 17.05 7.44
N GLY A 130 9.44 16.34 6.33
CA GLY A 130 9.91 16.73 5.01
C GLY A 130 9.33 18.05 4.48
N ASN A 131 9.85 18.54 3.37
CA ASN A 131 9.48 19.82 2.75
C ASN A 131 8.36 19.71 1.68
N ALA A 132 7.86 18.51 1.39
CA ALA A 132 6.80 18.29 0.41
C ALA A 132 5.40 18.49 1.05
N PRO A 133 4.66 19.57 0.74
CA PRO A 133 3.44 19.92 1.48
C PRO A 133 2.34 18.86 1.41
N MET A 134 2.17 18.24 0.22
CA MET A 134 1.15 17.21 0.03
C MET A 134 1.49 15.93 0.80
N LEU A 135 2.75 15.53 0.78
CA LEU A 135 3.23 14.36 1.52
C LEU A 135 3.04 14.58 3.03
N LYS A 136 3.46 15.76 3.54
CA LYS A 136 3.24 16.14 4.94
C LYS A 136 1.78 16.08 5.35
N ARG A 137 0.89 16.67 4.55
CA ARG A 137 -0.56 16.65 4.80
C ARG A 137 -1.11 15.22 4.89
N ASN A 138 -0.73 14.37 3.94
CA ASN A 138 -1.22 12.99 3.90
C ASN A 138 -0.66 12.16 5.06
N ALA A 139 0.59 12.36 5.44
CA ALA A 139 1.18 11.72 6.61
C ALA A 139 0.47 12.16 7.91
N CYS A 140 0.14 13.44 8.05
CA CYS A 140 -0.68 13.93 9.19
C CYS A 140 -2.07 13.27 9.19
N ASN A 141 -2.72 13.18 8.01
CA ASN A 141 -4.05 12.57 7.90
C ASN A 141 -4.02 11.07 8.28
N PHE A 142 -2.92 10.38 8.06
CA PHE A 142 -2.76 9.00 8.49
C PHE A 142 -2.92 8.87 10.01
N PHE A 143 -2.21 9.69 10.80
CA PHE A 143 -2.24 9.61 12.25
C PHE A 143 -3.56 10.09 12.88
N VAL A 144 -4.25 11.04 12.27
CA VAL A 144 -5.55 11.54 12.79
C VAL A 144 -6.74 10.74 12.27
N SER A 145 -6.51 9.73 11.44
CA SER A 145 -7.60 8.91 10.90
C SER A 145 -8.29 8.11 12.01
N PRO A 146 -9.64 8.02 12.02
CA PRO A 146 -10.37 7.28 13.05
C PRO A 146 -9.90 5.82 13.24
N PRO A 147 -9.60 5.05 12.19
CA PRO A 147 -9.09 3.69 12.36
C PRO A 147 -7.76 3.64 13.12
N PHE A 148 -6.83 4.55 12.80
CA PHE A 148 -5.54 4.63 13.50
C PHE A 148 -5.73 4.96 14.97
N VAL A 149 -6.48 6.04 15.26
CA VAL A 149 -6.75 6.47 16.65
C VAL A 149 -7.41 5.35 17.45
N SER A 150 -8.38 4.64 16.88
CA SER A 150 -9.05 3.53 17.56
C SER A 150 -8.15 2.35 17.85
N ALA A 151 -7.16 2.09 16.99
CA ALA A 151 -6.24 0.96 17.15
C ALA A 151 -5.14 1.22 18.19
N PHE A 152 -4.64 2.46 18.26
CA PHE A 152 -3.45 2.83 19.04
C PHE A 152 -3.76 3.67 20.29
N ALA A 153 -5.01 4.09 20.51
CA ALA A 153 -5.42 4.88 21.69
C ALA A 153 -5.83 4.02 22.91
N ARG A 154 -5.51 2.74 22.89
CA ARG A 154 -5.80 1.81 24.00
C ARG A 154 -4.68 1.72 25.00
#